data_f750407f05a14f3c822d664c8b5ed608
#
_entry.id   f750407f05a14f3c822d664c8b5ed608
#
_cell.length_a   1.000
_cell.length_b   1.000
_cell.length_c   1.000
_cell.angle_alpha   90.00
_cell.angle_beta   90.00
_cell.angle_gamma   90.00
#
_symmetry.space_group_name_H-M   'P 1'
#
loop_
_entity.id
_entity.type
_entity.pdbx_description
1 polymer ?
#
loop_
_entity_poly.entity_id
_entity_poly.type
_entity_poly.pdbx_seq_one_letter_code
_entity_poly.pdbx_strand_id
1 'polypeptide(L)'
;LEGAFEINHSQLDLALGNDIRETYLASGHDRTNLTNNIPFLGGYQGNTCFYCGESLDSTIDVDHVLPRQIIAHDQIWNLVLAHSHCNRLKSDLLVGPHFIEKLIQRNENIMGSNHPWKGRIQSDLGATPSRRASSLKGHYEKVITVRGKAYWQGSENYNPATDNFYRRLITKLNNA
;
A
#
# COMPACT_ATOMS: atom_id res chain seq x y z
N LEU A 1 3.93 13.49 13.92
CA LEU A 1 2.89 13.05 12.97
C LEU A 1 2.16 14.23 12.34
N GLU A 2 1.74 15.18 13.14
CA GLU A 2 1.03 16.35 12.67
C GLU A 2 1.87 17.20 11.72
N GLY A 3 3.13 17.47 12.07
CA GLY A 3 4.06 18.16 11.20
C GLY A 3 4.38 17.42 9.90
N ALA A 4 4.36 16.08 9.92
CA ALA A 4 4.54 15.28 8.72
C ALA A 4 3.37 15.42 7.75
N PHE A 5 2.13 15.51 8.23
CA PHE A 5 0.97 15.74 7.39
C PHE A 5 0.97 17.14 6.78
N GLU A 6 1.38 18.16 7.52
CA GLU A 6 1.46 19.53 7.02
C GLU A 6 2.52 19.69 5.93
N ILE A 7 3.67 19.04 6.06
CA ILE A 7 4.71 19.02 5.03
C ILE A 7 4.19 18.40 3.73
N ASN A 8 3.33 17.39 3.83
CA ASN A 8 2.82 16.66 2.70
C ASN A 8 1.60 17.30 2.02
N HIS A 9 1.02 18.34 2.60
CA HIS A 9 -0.16 19.01 2.07
C HIS A 9 -0.01 19.54 0.65
N SER A 10 1.18 19.94 0.25
CA SER A 10 1.44 20.43 -1.11
C SER A 10 1.32 19.35 -2.18
N GLN A 11 1.33 18.06 -1.79
CA GLN A 11 1.32 16.93 -2.71
C GLN A 11 0.07 16.06 -2.61
N LEU A 12 -0.70 16.20 -1.53
CA LEU A 12 -2.00 15.56 -1.39
C LEU A 12 -3.09 16.54 -1.80
N ASP A 13 -4.14 16.01 -2.42
CA ASP A 13 -5.39 16.76 -2.49
C ASP A 13 -5.80 17.16 -1.07
N LEU A 14 -6.18 18.43 -0.87
CA LEU A 14 -6.43 18.97 0.45
C LEU A 14 -7.54 18.20 1.20
N ALA A 15 -8.60 17.81 0.49
CA ALA A 15 -9.68 17.03 1.07
C ALA A 15 -9.19 15.65 1.51
N LEU A 16 -8.41 14.97 0.67
CA LEU A 16 -7.85 13.66 0.96
C LEU A 16 -6.82 13.71 2.10
N GLY A 17 -5.97 14.73 2.10
CA GLY A 17 -5.01 14.95 3.19
C GLY A 17 -5.71 15.18 4.53
N ASN A 18 -6.80 15.92 4.53
CA ASN A 18 -7.62 16.14 5.71
C ASN A 18 -8.31 14.86 6.19
N ASP A 19 -8.85 14.06 5.30
CA ASP A 19 -9.48 12.77 5.65
C ASP A 19 -8.49 11.83 6.35
N ILE A 20 -7.29 11.70 5.81
CA ILE A 20 -6.23 10.88 6.41
C ILE A 20 -5.83 11.46 7.77
N ARG A 21 -5.62 12.77 7.85
CA ARG A 21 -5.26 13.47 9.08
C ARG A 21 -6.33 13.31 10.16
N GLU A 22 -7.59 13.57 9.82
CA GLU A 22 -8.72 13.41 10.74
C GLU A 22 -8.81 11.97 11.26
N THR A 23 -8.60 10.98 10.42
CA THR A 23 -8.56 9.58 10.81
C THR A 23 -7.45 9.30 11.82
N TYR A 24 -6.25 9.83 11.59
CA TYR A 24 -5.13 9.69 12.53
C TYR A 24 -5.39 10.41 13.85
N LEU A 25 -5.94 11.62 13.83
CA LEU A 25 -6.22 12.41 15.03
C LEU A 25 -7.39 11.83 15.84
N ALA A 26 -8.47 11.43 15.18
CA ALA A 26 -9.63 10.83 15.82
C ALA A 26 -9.29 9.49 16.50
N SER A 27 -8.33 8.77 15.99
CA SER A 27 -7.87 7.49 16.54
C SER A 27 -6.89 7.64 17.70
N GLY A 28 -6.47 8.87 18.05
CA GLY A 28 -5.47 9.08 19.10
C GLY A 28 -4.17 8.33 18.84
N HIS A 29 -3.82 8.17 17.56
CA HIS A 29 -2.70 7.35 17.07
C HIS A 29 -2.90 5.84 17.26
N ASP A 30 -4.10 5.37 17.56
CA ASP A 30 -4.43 3.95 17.56
C ASP A 30 -4.67 3.46 16.12
N ARG A 31 -3.69 2.71 15.60
CA ARG A 31 -3.72 2.17 14.24
C ARG A 31 -4.84 1.17 13.98
N THR A 32 -5.38 0.53 15.01
CA THR A 32 -6.53 -0.38 14.86
C THR A 32 -7.80 0.37 14.46
N ASN A 33 -7.98 1.59 14.95
CA ASN A 33 -9.11 2.41 14.56
C ASN A 33 -8.98 3.00 13.14
N LEU A 34 -7.75 3.21 12.66
CA LEU A 34 -7.50 3.63 11.27
C LEU A 34 -8.07 2.66 10.26
N THR A 35 -7.93 1.37 10.49
CA THR A 35 -8.40 0.34 9.57
C THR A 35 -9.91 0.24 9.51
N ASN A 36 -10.63 0.56 10.59
CA ASN A 36 -12.09 0.63 10.58
C ASN A 36 -12.61 1.79 9.70
N ASN A 37 -11.81 2.83 9.54
CA ASN A 37 -12.13 4.00 8.71
C ASN A 37 -11.61 3.88 7.27
N ILE A 38 -10.86 2.81 6.94
CA ILE A 38 -10.35 2.54 5.60
C ILE A 38 -10.76 1.13 5.10
N PRO A 39 -12.03 0.70 5.25
CA PRO A 39 -12.45 -0.66 4.86
C PRO A 39 -12.30 -0.92 3.35
N PHE A 40 -12.33 0.12 2.53
CA PHE A 40 -12.16 0.03 1.10
C PHE A 40 -10.74 -0.39 0.67
N LEU A 41 -9.69 -0.09 1.45
CA LEU A 41 -8.35 -0.62 1.15
C LEU A 41 -8.32 -2.15 1.29
N GLY A 42 -8.97 -2.69 2.30
CA GLY A 42 -9.09 -4.13 2.49
C GLY A 42 -9.74 -4.84 1.31
N GLY A 43 -10.82 -4.27 0.76
CA GLY A 43 -11.51 -4.79 -0.41
C GLY A 43 -10.62 -4.91 -1.64
N TYR A 44 -9.75 -3.93 -1.88
CA TYR A 44 -8.85 -3.90 -3.03
C TYR A 44 -7.63 -4.82 -2.87
N GLN A 45 -7.32 -5.27 -1.68
CA GLN A 45 -6.32 -6.31 -1.43
C GLN A 45 -6.96 -7.64 -0.96
N GLY A 46 -8.26 -7.81 -1.19
CA GLY A 46 -9.00 -9.03 -0.95
C GLY A 46 -9.27 -9.33 0.53
N ASN A 47 -9.26 -8.33 1.40
CA ASN A 47 -9.39 -8.46 2.85
C ASN A 47 -8.32 -9.37 3.47
N THR A 48 -7.14 -9.44 2.85
CA THR A 48 -6.00 -10.20 3.31
C THR A 48 -4.83 -9.29 3.63
N CYS A 49 -3.95 -9.73 4.51
CA CYS A 49 -2.70 -9.04 4.81
C CYS A 49 -1.85 -8.95 3.55
N PHE A 50 -1.35 -7.76 3.24
CA PHE A 50 -0.53 -7.55 2.05
C PHE A 50 0.73 -8.41 2.04
N TYR A 51 1.30 -8.71 3.20
CA TYR A 51 2.58 -9.39 3.32
C TYR A 51 2.49 -10.89 3.50
N CYS A 52 1.50 -11.43 4.20
CA CYS A 52 1.38 -12.88 4.41
C CYS A 52 0.24 -13.53 3.63
N GLY A 53 -0.71 -12.75 3.09
CA GLY A 53 -1.84 -13.27 2.33
C GLY A 53 -2.96 -13.87 3.18
N GLU A 54 -2.81 -13.93 4.50
CA GLU A 54 -3.84 -14.43 5.41
C GLU A 54 -4.92 -13.37 5.68
N SER A 55 -6.08 -13.82 6.14
CA SER A 55 -7.22 -12.94 6.42
C SER A 55 -6.90 -11.86 7.44
N LEU A 56 -7.37 -10.65 7.20
CA LEU A 56 -7.25 -9.51 8.12
C LEU A 56 -8.31 -9.60 9.22
N ASP A 57 -8.13 -10.51 10.15
CA ASP A 57 -9.06 -10.79 11.26
C ASP A 57 -8.51 -10.41 12.65
N SER A 58 -7.25 -10.00 12.71
CA SER A 58 -6.54 -9.61 13.93
C SER A 58 -6.15 -8.13 13.93
N THR A 59 -5.16 -7.75 14.71
CA THR A 59 -4.64 -6.39 14.76
C THR A 59 -4.05 -5.97 13.42
N ILE A 60 -4.56 -4.87 12.86
CA ILE A 60 -4.28 -4.40 11.52
C ILE A 60 -3.58 -3.05 11.59
N ASP A 61 -2.51 -2.90 10.81
CA ASP A 61 -1.79 -1.65 10.62
C ASP A 61 -1.93 -1.14 9.17
N VAL A 62 -1.85 0.16 9.01
CA VAL A 62 -1.56 0.79 7.72
C VAL A 62 -0.04 0.93 7.61
N ASP A 63 0.54 0.35 6.58
CA ASP A 63 1.98 0.36 6.36
C ASP A 63 2.38 0.97 5.02
N HIS A 64 3.58 1.55 4.98
CA HIS A 64 4.23 2.03 3.77
C HIS A 64 5.06 0.90 3.16
N VAL A 65 4.73 0.46 1.96
CA VAL A 65 5.49 -0.60 1.28
C VAL A 65 6.92 -0.16 1.00
N LEU A 66 7.10 1.02 0.42
CA LEU A 66 8.40 1.66 0.30
C LEU A 66 8.66 2.56 1.51
N PRO A 67 9.88 2.53 2.08
CA PRO A 67 10.19 3.26 3.31
C PRO A 67 9.88 4.76 3.20
N ARG A 68 9.17 5.28 4.18
CA ARG A 68 8.78 6.69 4.27
C ARG A 68 9.97 7.64 4.26
N GLN A 69 11.11 7.24 4.79
CA GLN A 69 12.33 8.05 4.81
C GLN A 69 12.86 8.36 3.40
N ILE A 70 12.49 7.56 2.41
CA ILE A 70 12.94 7.70 1.02
C ILE A 70 11.84 8.25 0.14
N ILE A 71 10.61 7.77 0.34
CA ILE A 71 9.42 8.34 -0.28
C ILE A 71 8.83 9.35 0.71
N ALA A 72 9.16 10.61 0.52
CA ALA A 72 8.97 11.68 1.50
C ALA A 72 7.52 11.99 1.88
N HIS A 73 6.52 11.33 1.28
CA HIS A 73 5.10 11.67 1.44
C HIS A 73 4.23 10.43 1.66
N ASP A 74 3.15 10.61 2.42
CA ASP A 74 2.12 9.60 2.60
C ASP A 74 1.27 9.48 1.33
N GLN A 75 1.82 8.85 0.30
CA GLN A 75 1.14 8.65 -0.98
C GLN A 75 0.28 7.39 -0.93
N ILE A 76 -0.98 7.53 -1.33
CA ILE A 76 -2.00 6.47 -1.25
C ILE A 76 -1.57 5.19 -1.96
N TRP A 77 -0.89 5.32 -3.08
CA TRP A 77 -0.40 4.18 -3.84
C TRP A 77 0.60 3.30 -3.06
N ASN A 78 1.22 3.87 -2.02
CA ASN A 78 2.25 3.21 -1.19
C ASN A 78 1.69 2.66 0.14
N LEU A 79 0.43 2.93 0.46
CA LEU A 79 -0.20 2.49 1.71
C LEU A 79 -0.94 1.17 1.51
N VAL A 80 -0.72 0.23 2.41
CA VAL A 80 -1.37 -1.09 2.43
C VAL A 80 -1.84 -1.46 3.83
N LEU A 81 -2.75 -2.42 3.90
CA LEU A 81 -3.15 -3.01 5.18
C LEU A 81 -2.36 -4.28 5.45
N ALA A 82 -1.87 -4.41 6.65
CA ALA A 82 -1.10 -5.57 7.10
C ALA A 82 -1.43 -5.93 8.54
N HIS A 83 -1.21 -7.19 8.93
CA HIS A 83 -1.17 -7.53 10.33
C HIS A 83 -0.06 -6.75 11.03
N SER A 84 -0.32 -6.30 12.26
CA SER A 84 0.69 -5.60 13.05
C SER A 84 1.97 -6.42 13.24
N HIS A 85 1.83 -7.74 13.34
CA HIS A 85 2.97 -8.66 13.39
C HIS A 85 3.81 -8.62 12.10
N CYS A 86 3.18 -8.71 10.94
CA CYS A 86 3.86 -8.65 9.64
C CYS A 86 4.54 -7.29 9.42
N ASN A 87 3.86 -6.21 9.81
CA ASN A 87 4.42 -4.87 9.75
C ASN A 87 5.67 -4.72 10.62
N ARG A 88 5.67 -5.28 11.83
CA ARG A 88 6.86 -5.29 12.70
C ARG A 88 8.02 -6.11 12.12
N LEU A 89 7.73 -7.28 11.52
CA LEU A 89 8.76 -8.11 10.87
C LEU A 89 9.39 -7.40 9.67
N LYS A 90 8.55 -6.75 8.86
CA LYS A 90 9.05 -5.94 7.73
C LYS A 90 9.85 -4.74 8.21
N SER A 91 9.35 -4.03 9.23
CA SER A 91 9.97 -2.79 9.73
C SER A 91 10.25 -1.79 8.57
N ASP A 92 11.47 -1.28 8.47
CA ASP A 92 11.92 -0.42 7.37
C ASP A 92 12.74 -1.16 6.31
N LEU A 93 12.67 -2.50 6.30
CA LEU A 93 13.38 -3.32 5.32
C LEU A 93 12.82 -3.11 3.92
N LEU A 94 13.70 -3.23 2.93
CA LEU A 94 13.30 -3.23 1.53
C LEU A 94 12.58 -4.53 1.19
N VAL A 95 11.35 -4.43 0.68
CA VAL A 95 10.58 -5.60 0.24
C VAL A 95 11.14 -6.20 -1.04
N GLY A 96 10.96 -7.51 -1.22
CA GLY A 96 11.31 -8.19 -2.45
C GLY A 96 10.48 -7.71 -3.67
N PRO A 97 10.99 -7.91 -4.89
CA PRO A 97 10.33 -7.43 -6.11
C PRO A 97 8.88 -7.92 -6.29
N HIS A 98 8.55 -9.10 -5.81
CA HIS A 98 7.20 -9.65 -5.92
C HIS A 98 6.15 -8.82 -5.15
N PHE A 99 6.54 -8.14 -4.07
CA PHE A 99 5.64 -7.21 -3.36
C PHE A 99 5.40 -5.93 -4.17
N ILE A 100 6.35 -5.53 -4.99
CA ILE A 100 6.18 -4.39 -5.91
C ILE A 100 5.19 -4.73 -7.02
N GLU A 101 5.27 -5.91 -7.60
CA GLU A 101 4.28 -6.38 -8.57
C GLU A 101 2.88 -6.48 -7.93
N LYS A 102 2.79 -6.98 -6.71
CA LYS A 102 1.53 -7.02 -5.96
C LYS A 102 0.97 -5.61 -5.70
N LEU A 103 1.81 -4.65 -5.37
CA LEU A 103 1.42 -3.27 -5.16
C LEU A 103 0.89 -2.62 -6.45
N ILE A 104 1.55 -2.86 -7.57
CA ILE A 104 1.08 -2.42 -8.89
C ILE A 104 -0.33 -2.97 -9.15
N GLN A 105 -0.54 -4.25 -8.95
CA GLN A 105 -1.85 -4.89 -9.17
C GLN A 105 -2.93 -4.34 -8.23
N ARG A 106 -2.61 -4.13 -6.95
CA ARG A 106 -3.53 -3.51 -5.99
C ARG A 106 -3.95 -2.12 -6.46
N ASN A 107 -3.00 -1.30 -6.91
CA ASN A 107 -3.29 0.04 -7.41
C ASN A 107 -4.15 0.00 -8.68
N GLU A 108 -3.92 -0.94 -9.59
CA GLU A 108 -4.76 -1.10 -10.78
C GLU A 108 -6.17 -1.58 -10.41
N ASN A 109 -6.35 -2.36 -9.35
CA ASN A 109 -7.69 -2.69 -8.84
C ASN A 109 -8.44 -1.43 -8.38
N ILE A 110 -7.76 -0.50 -7.71
CA ILE A 110 -8.34 0.79 -7.35
C ILE A 110 -8.66 1.62 -8.60
N MET A 111 -7.76 1.67 -9.58
CA MET A 111 -7.95 2.40 -10.83
C MET A 111 -9.14 1.87 -11.64
N GLY A 112 -9.41 0.57 -11.60
CA GLY A 112 -10.55 -0.07 -12.27
C GLY A 112 -11.88 0.09 -11.55
N SER A 113 -11.91 0.77 -10.42
CA SER A 113 -13.09 0.95 -9.57
C SER A 113 -13.58 2.40 -9.57
N ASN A 114 -14.62 2.68 -8.78
CA ASN A 114 -15.11 4.04 -8.50
C ASN A 114 -14.52 4.63 -7.20
N HIS A 115 -13.34 4.16 -6.78
CA HIS A 115 -12.71 4.62 -5.56
C HIS A 115 -12.37 6.11 -5.62
N PRO A 116 -12.65 6.90 -4.56
CA PRO A 116 -12.42 8.36 -4.56
C PRO A 116 -10.93 8.74 -4.73
N TRP A 117 -10.00 7.86 -4.35
CA TRP A 117 -8.56 8.11 -4.46
C TRP A 117 -7.95 7.76 -5.83
N LYS A 118 -8.75 7.29 -6.74
CA LYS A 118 -8.34 6.95 -8.12
C LYS A 118 -7.64 8.11 -8.82
N GLY A 119 -8.22 9.31 -8.76
CA GLY A 119 -7.62 10.51 -9.35
C GLY A 119 -6.26 10.85 -8.73
N ARG A 120 -6.08 10.60 -7.45
CA ARG A 120 -4.81 10.85 -6.77
C ARG A 120 -3.72 9.88 -7.22
N ILE A 121 -4.02 8.59 -7.29
CA ILE A 121 -3.08 7.57 -7.80
C ILE A 121 -2.67 7.91 -9.23
N GLN A 122 -3.63 8.32 -10.07
CA GLN A 122 -3.36 8.75 -11.43
C GLN A 122 -2.44 9.96 -11.49
N SER A 123 -2.67 10.96 -10.65
CA SER A 123 -1.82 12.15 -10.55
C SER A 123 -0.40 11.83 -10.10
N ASP A 124 -0.24 10.93 -9.13
CA ASP A 124 1.06 10.61 -8.54
C ASP A 124 1.91 9.67 -9.42
N LEU A 125 1.28 8.70 -10.07
CA LEU A 125 1.99 7.65 -10.81
C LEU A 125 1.87 7.77 -12.34
N GLY A 126 0.78 8.35 -12.84
CA GLY A 126 0.56 8.54 -14.27
C GLY A 126 -0.80 8.13 -14.77
N ALA A 127 -1.13 8.60 -15.99
CA ALA A 127 -2.46 8.47 -16.60
C ALA A 127 -2.74 7.06 -17.13
N THR A 128 -1.72 6.29 -17.49
CA THR A 128 -1.89 4.95 -18.08
C THR A 128 -1.34 3.86 -17.15
N PRO A 129 -1.85 2.61 -17.25
CA PRO A 129 -1.31 1.49 -16.47
C PRO A 129 0.18 1.30 -16.63
N SER A 130 0.70 1.41 -17.85
CA SER A 130 2.13 1.29 -18.15
C SER A 130 2.95 2.39 -17.45
N ARG A 131 2.48 3.63 -17.48
CA ARG A 131 3.15 4.73 -16.78
C ARG A 131 3.14 4.56 -15.28
N ARG A 132 2.02 4.12 -14.70
CA ARG A 132 1.92 3.88 -13.26
C ARG A 132 2.87 2.79 -12.80
N ALA A 133 2.93 1.68 -13.53
CA ALA A 133 3.88 0.60 -13.25
C ALA A 133 5.33 1.06 -13.36
N SER A 134 5.67 1.79 -14.40
CA SER A 134 7.02 2.33 -14.62
C SER A 134 7.42 3.32 -13.54
N SER A 135 6.52 4.22 -13.13
CA SER A 135 6.77 5.19 -12.06
C SER A 135 7.01 4.49 -10.73
N LEU A 136 6.20 3.50 -10.38
CA LEU A 136 6.35 2.76 -9.13
C LEU A 136 7.68 1.97 -9.11
N LYS A 137 8.02 1.32 -10.20
CA LYS A 137 9.33 0.64 -10.36
C LYS A 137 10.50 1.63 -10.25
N GLY A 138 10.36 2.83 -10.80
CA GLY A 138 11.34 3.90 -10.65
C GLY A 138 11.54 4.34 -9.20
N HIS A 139 10.48 4.45 -8.42
CA HIS A 139 10.57 4.69 -6.97
C HIS A 139 11.28 3.55 -6.25
N TYR A 140 10.98 2.30 -6.61
CA TYR A 140 11.64 1.15 -6.05
C TYR A 140 13.14 1.13 -6.32
N GLU A 141 13.57 1.44 -7.55
CA GLU A 141 14.98 1.55 -7.91
C GLU A 141 15.72 2.63 -7.10
N LYS A 142 15.06 3.75 -6.81
CA LYS A 142 15.62 4.78 -5.91
C LYS A 142 15.86 4.23 -4.51
N VAL A 143 14.92 3.44 -3.99
CA VAL A 143 15.07 2.81 -2.67
C VAL A 143 16.23 1.82 -2.68
N ILE A 144 16.36 1.00 -3.72
CA ILE A 144 17.50 0.07 -3.90
C ILE A 144 18.82 0.83 -3.91
N THR A 145 18.90 1.95 -4.61
CA THR A 145 20.12 2.78 -4.68
C THR A 145 20.56 3.26 -3.30
N VAL A 146 19.61 3.58 -2.43
CA VAL A 146 19.90 4.07 -1.07
C VAL A 146 20.14 2.94 -0.08
N ARG A 147 19.35 1.87 -0.14
CA ARG A 147 19.31 0.78 0.86
C ARG A 147 20.12 -0.46 0.48
N GLY A 148 20.47 -0.62 -0.80
CA GLY A 148 21.07 -1.85 -1.32
C GLY A 148 20.02 -2.93 -1.61
N LYS A 149 20.48 -4.13 -1.98
CA LYS A 149 19.64 -5.23 -2.47
C LYS A 149 19.36 -6.32 -1.44
N ALA A 150 19.44 -6.02 -0.15
CA ALA A 150 19.01 -6.96 0.88
C ALA A 150 17.49 -6.92 1.01
N TYR A 151 16.81 -7.90 0.43
CA TYR A 151 15.35 -7.91 0.36
C TYR A 151 14.72 -8.71 1.49
N TRP A 152 13.66 -8.15 2.10
CA TRP A 152 12.73 -8.91 2.92
C TRP A 152 11.75 -9.66 2.03
N GLN A 153 11.70 -10.98 2.15
CA GLN A 153 10.90 -11.84 1.26
C GLN A 153 9.49 -12.13 1.79
N GLY A 154 9.13 -11.57 2.92
CA GLY A 154 7.88 -11.86 3.59
C GLY A 154 8.05 -12.75 4.82
N SER A 155 6.94 -13.17 5.42
CA SER A 155 6.96 -14.17 6.48
C SER A 155 7.39 -15.53 5.93
N GLU A 156 7.94 -16.40 6.78
CA GLU A 156 8.46 -17.71 6.40
C GLU A 156 7.44 -18.58 5.63
N ASN A 157 6.16 -18.38 5.88
CA ASN A 157 5.08 -19.15 5.27
C ASN A 157 4.43 -18.46 4.07
N TYR A 158 4.91 -17.27 3.67
CA TYR A 158 4.31 -16.57 2.54
C TYR A 158 4.61 -17.28 1.21
N ASN A 159 3.55 -17.68 0.51
CA ASN A 159 3.65 -18.28 -0.81
C ASN A 159 2.73 -17.52 -1.78
N PRO A 160 3.30 -16.80 -2.77
CA PRO A 160 2.51 -16.07 -3.76
C PRO A 160 1.50 -16.94 -4.53
N ALA A 161 1.81 -18.23 -4.75
CA ALA A 161 0.92 -19.14 -5.45
C ALA A 161 -0.37 -19.46 -4.68
N THR A 162 -0.36 -19.36 -3.37
CA THR A 162 -1.53 -19.59 -2.51
C THR A 162 -2.19 -18.30 -2.00
N ASP A 163 -1.59 -17.16 -2.29
CA ASP A 163 -2.13 -15.86 -1.90
C ASP A 163 -3.47 -15.59 -2.60
N ASN A 164 -4.52 -15.43 -1.80
CA ASN A 164 -5.87 -15.17 -2.30
C ASN A 164 -5.98 -13.91 -3.16
N PHE A 165 -5.11 -12.95 -2.98
CA PHE A 165 -5.03 -11.76 -3.81
C PHE A 165 -4.79 -12.13 -5.29
N TYR A 166 -3.84 -12.99 -5.57
CA TYR A 166 -3.53 -13.44 -6.94
C TYR A 166 -4.59 -14.39 -7.50
N ARG A 167 -5.18 -15.25 -6.66
CA ARG A 167 -6.25 -16.16 -7.09
C ARG A 167 -7.45 -15.43 -7.67
N ARG A 168 -7.85 -14.31 -7.10
CA ARG A 168 -8.96 -13.49 -7.61
C ARG A 168 -8.65 -12.86 -8.96
N LEU A 169 -7.40 -12.47 -9.21
CA LEU A 169 -6.97 -11.93 -10.49
C LEU A 169 -7.00 -12.99 -11.59
N ILE A 170 -6.52 -14.19 -11.32
CA ILE A 170 -6.57 -15.31 -12.25
C ILE A 170 -8.02 -15.66 -12.61
N THR A 171 -8.91 -15.69 -11.63
CA THR A 171 -10.34 -15.96 -11.88
C THR A 171 -10.98 -14.88 -12.75
N LYS A 172 -10.64 -13.61 -12.55
CA LYS A 172 -11.14 -12.51 -13.39
C LYS A 172 -10.59 -12.56 -14.82
N LEU A 173 -9.33 -12.90 -14.99
CA LEU A 173 -8.70 -13.04 -16.31
C LEU A 173 -9.25 -14.24 -17.09
N ASN A 174 -9.61 -15.33 -16.42
CA ASN A 174 -10.18 -16.52 -17.05
C ASN A 174 -11.68 -16.38 -17.37
N ASN A 175 -12.36 -15.40 -16.79
CA ASN A 175 -13.78 -15.10 -17.02
C ASN A 175 -14.00 -13.87 -17.93
N ALA A 176 -12.95 -13.27 -18.44
CA ALA A 176 -12.96 -12.18 -19.40
C ALA A 176 -12.61 -12.70 -20.80
#